data_a2ba254d325f27a9014a52bc95d27e25
#
_entry.id   a2ba254d325f27a9014a52bc95d27e25
#
_cell.length_a   1.000
_cell.length_b   1.000
_cell.length_c   1.000
_cell.angle_alpha   90.00
_cell.angle_beta   90.00
_cell.angle_gamma   90.00
#
_symmetry.space_group_name_H-M   'P 1'
#
loop_
_entity.id
_entity.type
_entity.pdbx_description
1 polymer ?
#
loop_
_entity_poly.entity_id
_entity_poly.type
_entity_poly.pdbx_seq_one_letter_code
_entity_poly.pdbx_strand_id
1 'polypeptide(L)'
;MGQYIVRRLLAAIPVVLGVVIVVFVTMRLIPGDPIALQYYQSQGVGSFEGMVSQEVLDVARAAYNLDKSVPHQLLLYMGDLFTGDLGDSIRSHRPVGDIIKDHAPATLQLTFAGMFVALIIGIGAGIVSAVKHNTIVDYAAQVFAVSGVSIPTFVVGILLLYAFAIQLNWFPVISNGFGKQLVLPAISLGVAAAAILARLTRSAMLDVMGRDYIRTARAKGLRERVVIWGHALKNAMIPVITIVGLEFGGLLAGSIVIEVVFIRQGLGFQLINAISVRDYPLVQGLVILSAVVYTTVNILVDVTYTYLDPRVRLQGQSG
;
A
#
# COMPACT_ATOMS: atom_id res chain seq x y z
N MET A 1 15.09 23.55 -3.90
CA MET A 1 14.16 22.50 -4.35
C MET A 1 14.84 21.42 -5.19
N GLY A 2 15.47 21.75 -6.33
CA GLY A 2 16.13 20.74 -7.17
C GLY A 2 17.13 19.87 -6.42
N GLN A 3 18.04 20.48 -5.65
CA GLN A 3 19.05 19.76 -4.88
C GLN A 3 18.42 18.80 -3.82
N TYR A 4 17.31 19.18 -3.19
CA TYR A 4 16.58 18.33 -2.26
C TYR A 4 16.00 17.10 -2.97
N ILE A 5 15.34 17.31 -4.12
CA ILE A 5 14.77 16.21 -4.93
C ILE A 5 15.87 15.27 -5.40
N VAL A 6 16.99 15.78 -5.92
CA VAL A 6 18.13 14.98 -6.35
C VAL A 6 18.69 14.14 -5.19
N ARG A 7 18.87 14.74 -4.00
CA ARG A 7 19.34 14.01 -2.81
C ARG A 7 18.39 12.91 -2.41
N ARG A 8 17.07 13.13 -2.49
CA ARG A 8 16.04 12.12 -2.19
C ARG A 8 16.03 10.98 -3.22
N LEU A 9 16.16 11.30 -4.52
CA LEU A 9 16.28 10.30 -5.57
C LEU A 9 17.55 9.47 -5.42
N LEU A 10 18.69 10.10 -5.11
CA LEU A 10 19.93 9.37 -4.83
C LEU A 10 19.82 8.47 -3.58
N ALA A 11 19.14 8.92 -2.53
CA ALA A 11 18.89 8.13 -1.34
C ALA A 11 17.92 6.95 -1.58
N ALA A 12 17.07 7.01 -2.60
CA ALA A 12 16.18 5.93 -2.99
C ALA A 12 16.94 4.74 -3.61
N ILE A 13 18.04 5.00 -4.33
CA ILE A 13 18.82 3.97 -5.01
C ILE A 13 19.30 2.86 -4.05
N PRO A 14 20.02 3.18 -2.94
CA PRO A 14 20.47 2.13 -2.01
C PRO A 14 19.30 1.41 -1.34
N VAL A 15 18.16 2.04 -1.13
CA VAL A 15 16.97 1.40 -0.57
C VAL A 15 16.43 0.35 -1.54
N VAL A 16 16.22 0.72 -2.81
CA VAL A 16 15.73 -0.22 -3.83
C VAL A 16 16.74 -1.35 -4.05
N LEU A 17 18.04 -1.05 -4.16
CA LEU A 17 19.08 -2.07 -4.29
C LEU A 17 19.11 -3.02 -3.07
N GLY A 18 18.94 -2.49 -1.87
CA GLY A 18 18.83 -3.29 -0.66
C GLY A 18 17.65 -4.26 -0.72
N VAL A 19 16.48 -3.80 -1.17
CA VAL A 19 15.29 -4.65 -1.36
C VAL A 19 15.55 -5.73 -2.43
N VAL A 20 16.18 -5.38 -3.56
CA VAL A 20 16.55 -6.33 -4.62
C VAL A 20 17.42 -7.46 -4.05
N ILE A 21 18.49 -7.11 -3.32
CA ILE A 21 19.41 -8.09 -2.74
C ILE A 21 18.69 -8.95 -1.70
N VAL A 22 17.95 -8.34 -0.77
CA VAL A 22 17.24 -9.08 0.29
C VAL A 22 16.25 -10.07 -0.29
N VAL A 23 15.39 -9.63 -1.22
CA VAL A 23 14.39 -10.51 -1.84
C VAL A 23 15.07 -11.62 -2.65
N PHE A 24 16.10 -11.27 -3.42
CA PHE A 24 16.86 -12.24 -4.19
C PHE A 24 17.46 -13.34 -3.29
N VAL A 25 18.16 -12.96 -2.23
CA VAL A 25 18.79 -13.89 -1.28
C VAL A 25 17.74 -14.71 -0.54
N THR A 26 16.66 -14.06 -0.04
CA THR A 26 15.59 -14.74 0.69
C THR A 26 14.97 -15.86 -0.15
N MET A 27 14.69 -15.60 -1.44
CA MET A 27 14.10 -16.62 -2.32
C MET A 27 15.04 -17.84 -2.52
N ARG A 28 16.36 -17.65 -2.48
CA ARG A 28 17.35 -18.75 -2.60
C ARG A 28 17.60 -19.49 -1.29
N LEU A 29 17.30 -18.89 -0.15
CA LEU A 29 17.39 -19.57 1.14
C LEU A 29 16.21 -20.52 1.42
N ILE A 30 15.10 -20.38 0.69
CA ILE A 30 13.95 -21.28 0.82
C ILE A 30 14.33 -22.64 0.26
N PRO A 31 14.33 -23.73 1.06
CA PRO A 31 14.75 -25.06 0.61
C PRO A 31 13.78 -25.61 -0.45
N GLY A 32 14.34 -26.26 -1.49
CA GLY A 32 13.59 -26.89 -2.58
C GLY A 32 13.81 -26.20 -3.93
N ASP A 33 13.63 -26.97 -4.98
CA ASP A 33 13.82 -26.54 -6.37
C ASP A 33 12.50 -25.98 -6.93
N PRO A 34 12.45 -24.70 -7.34
CA PRO A 34 11.23 -24.08 -7.87
C PRO A 34 10.77 -24.74 -9.19
N ILE A 35 11.72 -25.19 -10.02
CA ILE A 35 11.43 -25.84 -11.30
C ILE A 35 10.79 -27.20 -11.06
N ALA A 36 11.41 -28.04 -10.23
CA ALA A 36 10.88 -29.34 -9.91
C ALA A 36 9.47 -29.27 -9.31
N LEU A 37 9.24 -28.34 -8.38
CA LEU A 37 7.92 -28.12 -7.78
C LEU A 37 6.84 -27.77 -8.81
N GLN A 38 7.16 -26.93 -9.77
CA GLN A 38 6.20 -26.54 -10.81
C GLN A 38 5.90 -27.68 -11.77
N TYR A 39 6.91 -28.44 -12.19
CA TYR A 39 6.70 -29.61 -13.02
C TYR A 39 5.82 -30.65 -12.31
N TYR A 40 6.04 -30.94 -11.02
CA TYR A 40 5.21 -31.87 -10.25
C TYR A 40 3.77 -31.36 -10.09
N GLN A 41 3.58 -30.06 -9.84
CA GLN A 41 2.24 -29.49 -9.73
C GLN A 41 1.46 -29.48 -11.05
N SER A 42 2.13 -29.24 -12.18
CA SER A 42 1.48 -29.21 -13.51
C SER A 42 0.98 -30.58 -13.97
N GLN A 43 1.60 -31.66 -13.50
CA GLN A 43 1.23 -33.01 -13.86
C GLN A 43 0.21 -33.67 -12.90
N GLY A 44 -0.24 -32.94 -11.88
CA GLY A 44 -1.22 -33.44 -10.90
C GLY A 44 -0.69 -34.58 -10.01
N VAL A 45 0.60 -34.80 -9.99
CA VAL A 45 1.26 -35.90 -9.28
C VAL A 45 1.82 -35.38 -7.97
N GLY A 46 1.17 -35.70 -6.86
CA GLY A 46 1.76 -35.52 -5.52
C GLY A 46 2.98 -36.42 -5.35
N SER A 47 4.16 -35.81 -5.21
CA SER A 47 5.39 -36.43 -4.68
C SER A 47 5.84 -37.76 -5.32
N PHE A 48 6.00 -37.86 -6.62
CA PHE A 48 6.76 -38.95 -7.23
C PHE A 48 8.05 -38.41 -7.86
N GLU A 49 9.12 -38.40 -7.09
CA GLU A 49 10.51 -38.31 -7.58
C GLU A 49 10.72 -39.48 -8.57
N GLY A 50 10.70 -39.19 -9.86
CA GLY A 50 11.00 -40.19 -10.88
C GLY A 50 10.26 -40.10 -12.22
N MET A 51 9.21 -39.26 -12.31
CA MET A 51 8.45 -39.13 -13.56
C MET A 51 8.97 -38.06 -14.55
N VAL A 52 9.77 -37.11 -14.06
CA VAL A 52 10.39 -36.08 -14.93
C VAL A 52 11.88 -36.43 -15.13
N SER A 53 12.32 -36.54 -16.36
CA SER A 53 13.74 -36.77 -16.66
C SER A 53 14.59 -35.64 -16.06
N GLN A 54 15.70 -36.00 -15.41
CA GLN A 54 16.66 -35.02 -14.88
C GLN A 54 17.16 -34.08 -15.98
N GLU A 55 17.31 -34.56 -17.20
CA GLU A 55 17.69 -33.75 -18.33
C GLU A 55 16.72 -32.63 -18.65
N VAL A 56 15.40 -32.86 -18.52
CA VAL A 56 14.35 -31.81 -18.69
C VAL A 56 14.42 -30.77 -17.58
N LEU A 57 14.66 -31.21 -16.36
CA LEU A 57 14.81 -30.29 -15.21
C LEU A 57 16.08 -29.45 -15.36
N ASP A 58 17.19 -30.02 -15.82
CA ASP A 58 18.46 -29.31 -15.99
C ASP A 58 18.38 -28.27 -17.10
N VAL A 59 17.72 -28.59 -18.21
CA VAL A 59 17.43 -27.61 -19.28
C VAL A 59 16.56 -26.47 -18.76
N ALA A 60 15.51 -26.80 -18.00
CA ALA A 60 14.62 -25.78 -17.43
C ALA A 60 15.34 -24.92 -16.37
N ARG A 61 16.21 -25.49 -15.53
CA ARG A 61 17.05 -24.73 -14.57
C ARG A 61 18.00 -23.78 -15.30
N ALA A 62 18.64 -24.24 -16.38
CA ALA A 62 19.55 -23.41 -17.19
C ALA A 62 18.81 -22.21 -17.82
N ALA A 63 17.55 -22.39 -18.28
CA ALA A 63 16.74 -21.31 -18.84
C ALA A 63 16.50 -20.16 -17.86
N TYR A 64 16.44 -20.44 -16.55
CA TYR A 64 16.29 -19.45 -15.48
C TYR A 64 17.61 -19.15 -14.73
N ASN A 65 18.76 -19.53 -15.30
CA ASN A 65 20.10 -19.37 -14.71
C ASN A 65 20.26 -20.01 -13.32
N LEU A 66 19.43 -20.98 -12.95
CA LEU A 66 19.47 -21.64 -11.64
C LEU A 66 20.62 -22.66 -11.51
N ASP A 67 21.26 -22.99 -12.61
CA ASP A 67 22.48 -23.81 -12.70
C ASP A 67 23.76 -23.07 -12.26
N LYS A 68 23.70 -21.72 -12.22
CA LYS A 68 24.84 -20.87 -11.89
C LYS A 68 24.98 -20.65 -10.39
N SER A 69 26.17 -20.22 -9.94
CA SER A 69 26.37 -19.84 -8.54
C SER A 69 25.51 -18.62 -8.15
N VAL A 70 25.03 -18.57 -6.89
CA VAL A 70 24.13 -17.51 -6.40
C VAL A 70 24.66 -16.08 -6.67
N PRO A 71 25.97 -15.77 -6.44
CA PRO A 71 26.50 -14.46 -6.80
C PRO A 71 26.42 -14.15 -8.30
N HIS A 72 26.65 -15.13 -9.16
CA HIS A 72 26.54 -14.94 -10.60
C HIS A 72 25.09 -14.70 -11.05
N GLN A 73 24.13 -15.45 -10.48
CA GLN A 73 22.69 -15.21 -10.70
C GLN A 73 22.30 -13.79 -10.29
N LEU A 74 22.81 -13.28 -9.16
CA LEU A 74 22.52 -11.92 -8.71
C LEU A 74 23.04 -10.87 -9.68
N LEU A 75 24.26 -11.04 -10.19
CA LEU A 75 24.86 -10.11 -11.16
C LEU A 75 24.06 -10.08 -12.48
N LEU A 76 23.65 -11.24 -12.99
CA LEU A 76 22.80 -11.31 -14.18
C LEU A 76 21.47 -10.63 -13.95
N TYR A 77 20.81 -10.96 -12.83
CA TYR A 77 19.52 -10.37 -12.48
C TYR A 77 19.59 -8.84 -12.32
N MET A 78 20.65 -8.32 -11.70
CA MET A 78 20.87 -6.87 -11.64
C MET A 78 21.08 -6.27 -13.04
N GLY A 79 21.80 -6.96 -13.92
CA GLY A 79 21.97 -6.53 -15.32
C GLY A 79 20.64 -6.43 -16.06
N ASP A 80 19.78 -7.45 -15.93
CA ASP A 80 18.45 -7.50 -16.53
C ASP A 80 17.55 -6.37 -16.00
N LEU A 81 17.61 -6.10 -14.69
CA LEU A 81 16.87 -4.99 -14.08
C LEU A 81 17.26 -3.63 -14.64
N PHE A 82 18.54 -3.37 -14.95
CA PHE A 82 18.96 -2.12 -15.56
C PHE A 82 18.44 -1.94 -16.99
N THR A 83 18.15 -3.04 -17.70
CA THR A 83 17.50 -2.99 -19.02
C THR A 83 15.97 -2.95 -18.93
N GLY A 84 15.41 -3.05 -17.73
CA GLY A 84 13.96 -3.08 -17.48
C GLY A 84 13.35 -4.47 -17.68
N ASP A 85 14.16 -5.50 -17.81
CA ASP A 85 13.70 -6.86 -17.92
C ASP A 85 13.54 -7.47 -16.51
N LEU A 86 12.31 -7.87 -16.18
CA LEU A 86 11.96 -8.53 -14.94
C LEU A 86 11.94 -10.06 -15.06
N GLY A 87 12.26 -10.58 -16.23
CA GLY A 87 12.20 -12.01 -16.58
C GLY A 87 10.78 -12.52 -16.81
N ASP A 88 10.69 -13.83 -17.02
CA ASP A 88 9.44 -14.54 -17.23
C ASP A 88 9.03 -15.34 -15.99
N SER A 89 7.72 -15.35 -15.70
CA SER A 89 7.12 -16.20 -14.67
C SER A 89 7.40 -17.67 -14.98
N ILE A 90 7.95 -18.40 -14.02
CA ILE A 90 8.21 -19.84 -14.18
C ILE A 90 6.90 -20.60 -14.40
N ARG A 91 5.82 -20.19 -13.74
CA ARG A 91 4.51 -20.87 -13.79
C ARG A 91 3.73 -20.60 -15.08
N SER A 92 3.64 -19.33 -15.48
CA SER A 92 2.77 -18.92 -16.59
C SER A 92 3.52 -18.75 -17.90
N HIS A 93 4.85 -18.77 -17.89
CA HIS A 93 5.74 -18.48 -19.02
C HIS A 93 5.42 -17.14 -19.71
N ARG A 94 4.88 -16.19 -18.93
CA ARG A 94 4.57 -14.83 -19.39
C ARG A 94 5.57 -13.84 -18.81
N PRO A 95 5.91 -12.77 -19.55
CA PRO A 95 6.71 -11.67 -19.01
C PRO A 95 6.12 -11.12 -17.72
N VAL A 96 6.95 -10.99 -16.67
CA VAL A 96 6.52 -10.45 -15.38
C VAL A 96 5.95 -9.03 -15.53
N GLY A 97 6.54 -8.23 -16.43
CA GLY A 97 6.04 -6.89 -16.73
C GLY A 97 4.59 -6.86 -17.24
N ASP A 98 4.18 -7.85 -18.02
CA ASP A 98 2.82 -7.95 -18.53
C ASP A 98 1.83 -8.39 -17.44
N ILE A 99 2.24 -9.33 -16.58
CA ILE A 99 1.45 -9.72 -15.40
C ILE A 99 1.21 -8.50 -14.49
N ILE A 100 2.24 -7.69 -14.28
CA ILE A 100 2.14 -6.44 -13.52
C ILE A 100 1.13 -5.49 -14.15
N LYS A 101 1.22 -5.24 -15.45
CA LYS A 101 0.30 -4.34 -16.18
C LYS A 101 -1.16 -4.79 -16.07
N ASP A 102 -1.41 -6.08 -16.16
CA ASP A 102 -2.76 -6.64 -16.07
C ASP A 102 -3.39 -6.48 -14.68
N HIS A 103 -2.59 -6.58 -13.61
CA HIS A 103 -3.07 -6.63 -12.23
C HIS A 103 -2.90 -5.31 -11.44
N ALA A 104 -1.99 -4.43 -11.85
CA ALA A 104 -1.76 -3.13 -11.20
C ALA A 104 -3.03 -2.25 -11.12
N PRO A 105 -3.89 -2.18 -12.16
CA PRO A 105 -5.12 -1.40 -12.07
C PRO A 105 -6.03 -1.82 -10.91
N ALA A 106 -6.13 -3.12 -10.60
CA ALA A 106 -6.97 -3.61 -9.52
C ALA A 106 -6.49 -3.13 -8.14
N THR A 107 -5.18 -3.17 -7.89
CA THR A 107 -4.55 -2.67 -6.66
C THR A 107 -4.69 -1.15 -6.53
N LEU A 108 -4.42 -0.40 -7.62
CA LEU A 108 -4.55 1.04 -7.62
C LEU A 108 -6.00 1.49 -7.34
N GLN A 109 -6.99 0.86 -7.98
CA GLN A 109 -8.40 1.12 -7.73
C GLN A 109 -8.77 0.91 -6.27
N LEU A 110 -8.34 -0.21 -5.67
CA LEU A 110 -8.58 -0.51 -4.27
C LEU A 110 -7.93 0.53 -3.35
N THR A 111 -6.68 0.90 -3.62
CA THR A 111 -5.94 1.88 -2.82
C THR A 111 -6.58 3.26 -2.88
N PHE A 112 -6.95 3.74 -4.09
CA PHE A 112 -7.63 5.02 -4.24
C PHE A 112 -9.03 5.01 -3.60
N ALA A 113 -9.79 3.93 -3.74
CA ALA A 113 -11.09 3.80 -3.10
C ALA A 113 -10.96 3.74 -1.56
N GLY A 114 -9.98 3.01 -1.03
CA GLY A 114 -9.68 2.98 0.41
C GLY A 114 -9.25 4.35 0.93
N MET A 115 -8.41 5.09 0.19
CA MET A 115 -8.04 6.46 0.54
C MET A 115 -9.24 7.40 0.51
N PHE A 116 -10.12 7.28 -0.48
CA PHE A 116 -11.36 8.08 -0.55
C PHE A 116 -12.25 7.84 0.66
N VAL A 117 -12.43 6.59 1.08
CA VAL A 117 -13.14 6.23 2.33
C VAL A 117 -12.45 6.85 3.54
N ALA A 118 -11.12 6.73 3.63
CA ALA A 118 -10.33 7.28 4.73
C ALA A 118 -10.47 8.80 4.83
N LEU A 119 -10.44 9.52 3.72
CA LEU A 119 -10.59 10.98 3.68
C LEU A 119 -12.00 11.41 4.11
N ILE A 120 -13.05 10.81 3.55
CA ILE A 120 -14.43 11.20 3.87
C ILE A 120 -14.75 10.92 5.33
N ILE A 121 -14.50 9.67 5.78
CA ILE A 121 -14.85 9.25 7.14
C ILE A 121 -13.90 9.89 8.14
N GLY A 122 -12.58 9.84 7.90
CA GLY A 122 -11.58 10.30 8.84
C GLY A 122 -11.62 11.81 9.04
N ILE A 123 -11.53 12.59 7.97
CA ILE A 123 -11.57 14.06 8.06
C ILE A 123 -12.94 14.51 8.56
N GLY A 124 -14.04 13.93 8.04
CA GLY A 124 -15.40 14.25 8.48
C GLY A 124 -15.62 14.00 9.97
N ALA A 125 -15.25 12.81 10.46
CA ALA A 125 -15.34 12.48 11.89
C ALA A 125 -14.44 13.38 12.75
N GLY A 126 -13.22 13.70 12.31
CA GLY A 126 -12.30 14.58 13.01
C GLY A 126 -12.83 16.01 13.15
N ILE A 127 -13.41 16.58 12.06
CA ILE A 127 -14.04 17.92 12.11
C ILE A 127 -15.22 17.91 13.07
N VAL A 128 -16.15 16.94 12.93
CA VAL A 128 -17.35 16.86 13.78
C VAL A 128 -16.98 16.68 15.25
N SER A 129 -15.99 15.83 15.55
CA SER A 129 -15.46 15.60 16.88
C SER A 129 -14.86 16.89 17.50
N ALA A 130 -14.07 17.64 16.73
CA ALA A 130 -13.48 18.89 17.20
C ALA A 130 -14.53 19.99 17.45
N VAL A 131 -15.52 20.14 16.56
CA VAL A 131 -16.58 21.14 16.66
C VAL A 131 -17.52 20.83 17.84
N LYS A 132 -17.81 19.53 18.05
CA LYS A 132 -18.63 19.05 19.17
C LYS A 132 -17.78 18.54 20.33
N HIS A 133 -16.69 19.24 20.64
CA HIS A 133 -15.74 18.87 21.69
C HIS A 133 -16.42 18.61 23.04
N ASN A 134 -15.98 17.55 23.74
CA ASN A 134 -16.51 17.12 25.06
C ASN A 134 -17.99 16.71 25.05
N THR A 135 -18.54 16.31 23.90
CA THR A 135 -19.90 15.74 23.79
C THR A 135 -19.84 14.24 23.53
N ILE A 136 -21.00 13.54 23.62
CA ILE A 136 -21.14 12.12 23.26
C ILE A 136 -20.65 11.86 21.83
N VAL A 137 -20.87 12.79 20.90
CA VAL A 137 -20.40 12.68 19.51
C VAL A 137 -18.88 12.66 19.42
N ASP A 138 -18.21 13.50 20.21
CA ASP A 138 -16.76 13.52 20.32
C ASP A 138 -16.23 12.19 20.88
N TYR A 139 -16.81 11.71 21.98
CA TYR A 139 -16.42 10.43 22.56
C TYR A 139 -16.67 9.24 21.61
N ALA A 140 -17.79 9.21 20.89
CA ALA A 140 -18.07 8.18 19.91
C ALA A 140 -17.04 8.18 18.75
N ALA A 141 -16.66 9.37 18.26
CA ALA A 141 -15.61 9.50 17.23
C ALA A 141 -14.24 9.04 17.74
N GLN A 142 -13.91 9.30 19.01
CA GLN A 142 -12.67 8.83 19.62
C GLN A 142 -12.67 7.30 19.80
N VAL A 143 -13.78 6.70 20.24
CA VAL A 143 -13.92 5.25 20.33
C VAL A 143 -13.75 4.62 18.95
N PHE A 144 -14.40 5.17 17.92
CA PHE A 144 -14.20 4.75 16.53
C PHE A 144 -12.73 4.83 16.12
N ALA A 145 -12.05 5.94 16.40
CA ALA A 145 -10.64 6.12 16.05
C ALA A 145 -9.71 5.14 16.78
N VAL A 146 -9.97 4.85 18.06
CA VAL A 146 -9.18 3.85 18.80
C VAL A 146 -9.44 2.44 18.26
N SER A 147 -10.72 2.07 18.07
CA SER A 147 -11.10 0.75 17.57
C SER A 147 -10.57 0.50 16.16
N GLY A 148 -10.64 1.50 15.27
CA GLY A 148 -10.19 1.39 13.87
C GLY A 148 -8.67 1.17 13.74
N VAL A 149 -7.87 1.65 14.68
CA VAL A 149 -6.42 1.37 14.71
C VAL A 149 -6.13 0.03 15.39
N SER A 150 -6.92 -0.37 16.38
CA SER A 150 -6.67 -1.57 17.18
C SER A 150 -7.09 -2.88 16.48
N ILE A 151 -8.10 -2.82 15.61
CA ILE A 151 -8.62 -4.00 14.92
C ILE A 151 -7.85 -4.18 13.60
N PRO A 152 -7.23 -5.35 13.35
CA PRO A 152 -6.57 -5.62 12.07
C PRO A 152 -7.55 -5.47 10.89
N THR A 153 -7.10 -4.83 9.81
CA THR A 153 -7.94 -4.51 8.63
C THR A 153 -8.57 -5.75 7.99
N PHE A 154 -7.87 -6.88 7.98
CA PHE A 154 -8.40 -8.13 7.46
C PHE A 154 -9.56 -8.68 8.31
N VAL A 155 -9.53 -8.48 9.63
CA VAL A 155 -10.63 -8.87 10.51
C VAL A 155 -11.87 -8.03 10.19
N VAL A 156 -11.70 -6.71 10.01
CA VAL A 156 -12.80 -5.84 9.53
C VAL A 156 -13.33 -6.35 8.19
N GLY A 157 -12.43 -6.71 7.25
CA GLY A 157 -12.79 -7.28 5.95
C GLY A 157 -13.62 -8.54 6.05
N ILE A 158 -13.21 -9.50 6.86
CA ILE A 158 -13.95 -10.76 7.08
C ILE A 158 -15.31 -10.50 7.72
N LEU A 159 -15.40 -9.61 8.72
CA LEU A 159 -16.67 -9.26 9.37
C LEU A 159 -17.64 -8.57 8.39
N LEU A 160 -17.16 -7.65 7.58
CA LEU A 160 -17.97 -6.99 6.55
C LEU A 160 -18.43 -7.97 5.48
N LEU A 161 -17.56 -8.87 5.04
CA LEU A 161 -17.90 -9.93 4.09
C LEU A 161 -18.96 -10.85 4.65
N TYR A 162 -18.79 -11.31 5.90
CA TYR A 162 -19.76 -12.16 6.57
C TYR A 162 -21.12 -11.48 6.70
N ALA A 163 -21.15 -10.25 7.24
CA ALA A 163 -22.40 -9.55 7.50
C ALA A 163 -23.11 -9.13 6.20
N PHE A 164 -22.40 -8.49 5.28
CA PHE A 164 -23.02 -7.82 4.14
C PHE A 164 -23.03 -8.64 2.84
N ALA A 165 -22.09 -9.57 2.66
CA ALA A 165 -22.06 -10.41 1.47
C ALA A 165 -22.73 -11.77 1.72
N ILE A 166 -22.50 -12.40 2.88
CA ILE A 166 -23.03 -13.74 3.15
C ILE A 166 -24.43 -13.68 3.80
N GLN A 167 -24.61 -12.89 4.89
CA GLN A 167 -25.88 -12.86 5.61
C GLN A 167 -26.94 -12.02 4.92
N LEU A 168 -26.57 -10.81 4.48
CA LEU A 168 -27.52 -9.84 3.89
C LEU A 168 -27.59 -9.94 2.35
N ASN A 169 -26.62 -10.58 1.70
CA ASN A 169 -26.51 -10.67 0.24
C ASN A 169 -26.57 -9.30 -0.51
N TRP A 170 -26.10 -8.21 0.14
CA TRP A 170 -26.11 -6.88 -0.45
C TRP A 170 -24.95 -6.65 -1.40
N PHE A 171 -23.81 -7.34 -1.16
CA PHE A 171 -22.57 -7.21 -1.92
C PHE A 171 -22.06 -8.59 -2.36
N PRO A 172 -21.35 -8.68 -3.47
CA PRO A 172 -20.73 -9.93 -3.92
C PRO A 172 -19.54 -10.31 -3.02
N VAL A 173 -19.30 -11.63 -2.89
CA VAL A 173 -18.17 -12.19 -2.13
C VAL A 173 -16.85 -11.95 -2.87
N ILE A 174 -16.84 -12.16 -4.22
CA ILE A 174 -15.65 -12.00 -5.06
C ILE A 174 -15.60 -10.56 -5.59
N SER A 175 -14.45 -9.93 -5.47
CA SER A 175 -14.27 -8.50 -5.78
C SER A 175 -13.31 -8.26 -6.97
N ASN A 176 -13.68 -8.71 -8.17
CA ASN A 176 -12.83 -8.54 -9.37
C ASN A 176 -13.25 -7.38 -10.30
N GLY A 177 -14.05 -6.42 -9.83
CA GLY A 177 -14.56 -5.32 -10.65
C GLY A 177 -14.72 -4.01 -9.91
N PHE A 178 -15.47 -3.11 -10.54
CA PHE A 178 -15.87 -1.81 -10.01
C PHE A 178 -17.26 -1.85 -9.35
N GLY A 179 -17.67 -0.72 -8.80
CA GLY A 179 -18.99 -0.54 -8.21
C GLY A 179 -19.14 -1.30 -6.91
N LYS A 180 -20.23 -2.08 -6.78
CA LYS A 180 -20.53 -2.81 -5.54
C LYS A 180 -19.42 -3.76 -5.08
N GLN A 181 -18.63 -4.30 -6.02
CA GLN A 181 -17.54 -5.23 -5.71
C GLN A 181 -16.37 -4.54 -4.99
N LEU A 182 -16.20 -3.23 -5.17
CA LEU A 182 -15.11 -2.46 -4.57
C LEU A 182 -15.45 -1.92 -3.18
N VAL A 183 -16.75 -1.83 -2.82
CA VAL A 183 -17.21 -1.13 -1.61
C VAL A 183 -16.67 -1.77 -0.33
N LEU A 184 -16.90 -3.06 -0.12
CA LEU A 184 -16.46 -3.74 1.10
C LEU A 184 -14.94 -3.78 1.24
N PRO A 185 -14.15 -4.13 0.19
CA PRO A 185 -12.68 -4.03 0.24
C PRO A 185 -12.18 -2.61 0.54
N ALA A 186 -12.78 -1.59 -0.08
CA ALA A 186 -12.38 -0.20 0.13
C ALA A 186 -12.64 0.28 1.57
N ILE A 187 -13.80 -0.07 2.15
CA ILE A 187 -14.11 0.22 3.55
C ILE A 187 -13.12 -0.51 4.47
N SER A 188 -12.88 -1.80 4.22
CA SER A 188 -11.96 -2.61 5.03
C SER A 188 -10.54 -2.03 5.03
N LEU A 189 -10.05 -1.63 3.85
CA LEU A 189 -8.72 -1.04 3.71
C LEU A 189 -8.66 0.36 4.33
N GLY A 190 -9.68 1.19 4.10
CA GLY A 190 -9.68 2.60 4.46
C GLY A 190 -9.97 2.88 5.94
N VAL A 191 -10.56 1.94 6.69
CA VAL A 191 -11.04 2.21 8.06
C VAL A 191 -9.93 2.54 9.04
N ALA A 192 -8.78 1.88 8.94
CA ALA A 192 -7.63 2.14 9.81
C ALA A 192 -7.01 3.52 9.52
N ALA A 193 -6.82 3.86 8.25
CA ALA A 193 -6.37 5.19 7.84
C ALA A 193 -7.41 6.27 8.22
N ALA A 194 -8.71 6.00 8.09
CA ALA A 194 -9.77 6.90 8.55
C ALA A 194 -9.66 7.21 10.04
N ALA A 195 -9.38 6.20 10.85
CA ALA A 195 -9.21 6.35 12.30
C ALA A 195 -8.00 7.23 12.66
N ILE A 196 -6.87 7.07 11.97
CA ILE A 196 -5.68 7.90 12.13
C ILE A 196 -5.99 9.34 11.72
N LEU A 197 -6.59 9.53 10.54
CA LEU A 197 -6.95 10.85 10.03
C LEU A 197 -8.00 11.56 10.91
N ALA A 198 -8.97 10.83 11.49
CA ALA A 198 -9.97 11.40 12.39
C ALA A 198 -9.31 11.98 13.64
N ARG A 199 -8.40 11.24 14.28
CA ARG A 199 -7.69 11.69 15.47
C ARG A 199 -6.79 12.89 15.17
N LEU A 200 -6.04 12.83 14.07
CA LEU A 200 -5.16 13.93 13.68
C LEU A 200 -5.95 15.20 13.32
N THR A 201 -7.01 15.05 12.51
CA THR A 201 -7.86 16.18 12.12
C THR A 201 -8.52 16.82 13.34
N ARG A 202 -9.00 16.01 14.31
CA ARG A 202 -9.53 16.51 15.56
C ARG A 202 -8.50 17.34 16.33
N SER A 203 -7.29 16.79 16.52
CA SER A 203 -6.22 17.49 17.25
C SER A 203 -5.85 18.80 16.56
N ALA A 204 -5.59 18.77 15.26
CA ALA A 204 -5.23 19.95 14.48
C ALA A 204 -6.33 21.03 14.50
N MET A 205 -7.60 20.61 14.41
CA MET A 205 -8.73 21.55 14.50
C MET A 205 -8.82 22.20 15.87
N LEU A 206 -8.67 21.45 16.98
CA LEU A 206 -8.72 21.99 18.34
C LEU A 206 -7.57 22.98 18.57
N ASP A 207 -6.36 22.66 18.13
CA ASP A 207 -5.20 23.55 18.23
C ASP A 207 -5.43 24.88 17.50
N VAL A 208 -6.00 24.82 16.30
CA VAL A 208 -6.30 26.00 15.48
C VAL A 208 -7.45 26.80 16.07
N MET A 209 -8.52 26.15 16.53
CA MET A 209 -9.70 26.81 17.12
C MET A 209 -9.37 27.57 18.41
N GLY A 210 -8.28 27.25 19.09
CA GLY A 210 -7.74 27.95 20.23
C GLY A 210 -6.94 29.24 19.94
N ARG A 211 -6.57 29.49 18.67
CA ARG A 211 -5.71 30.61 18.29
C ARG A 211 -6.41 31.95 18.31
N ASP A 212 -5.66 33.05 18.59
CA ASP A 212 -6.19 34.38 18.73
C ASP A 212 -6.87 34.94 17.47
N TYR A 213 -6.40 34.58 16.28
CA TYR A 213 -7.05 35.01 15.04
C TYR A 213 -8.45 34.41 14.85
N ILE A 214 -8.72 33.22 15.41
CA ILE A 214 -10.06 32.62 15.43
C ILE A 214 -10.95 33.38 16.44
N ARG A 215 -10.42 33.77 17.62
CA ARG A 215 -11.14 34.61 18.57
C ARG A 215 -11.49 35.97 17.96
N THR A 216 -10.55 36.56 17.22
CA THR A 216 -10.79 37.81 16.50
C THR A 216 -11.88 37.69 15.44
N ALA A 217 -11.88 36.57 14.68
CA ALA A 217 -12.92 36.31 13.68
C ALA A 217 -14.31 36.23 14.31
N ARG A 218 -14.43 35.53 15.46
CA ARG A 218 -15.67 35.47 16.22
C ARG A 218 -16.09 36.84 16.78
N ALA A 219 -15.14 37.61 17.33
CA ALA A 219 -15.39 38.98 17.85
C ALA A 219 -15.88 39.95 16.75
N LYS A 220 -15.49 39.73 15.50
CA LYS A 220 -16.00 40.48 14.33
C LYS A 220 -17.40 40.04 13.89
N GLY A 221 -18.05 39.12 14.59
CA GLY A 221 -19.42 38.68 14.28
C GLY A 221 -19.54 37.70 13.13
N LEU A 222 -18.45 37.05 12.69
CA LEU A 222 -18.52 36.06 11.66
C LEU A 222 -19.30 34.82 12.13
N ARG A 223 -20.16 34.28 11.23
CA ARG A 223 -20.92 33.06 11.50
C ARG A 223 -19.97 31.90 11.78
N GLU A 224 -20.28 31.06 12.77
CA GLU A 224 -19.41 29.93 13.19
C GLU A 224 -19.04 29.00 12.00
N ARG A 225 -19.97 28.80 11.06
CA ARG A 225 -19.69 28.03 9.85
C ARG A 225 -18.54 28.63 9.00
N VAL A 226 -18.49 29.96 8.89
CA VAL A 226 -17.40 30.66 8.17
C VAL A 226 -16.09 30.55 8.93
N VAL A 227 -16.14 30.69 10.27
CA VAL A 227 -14.97 30.51 11.12
C VAL A 227 -14.38 29.10 10.99
N ILE A 228 -15.22 28.05 11.03
CA ILE A 228 -14.78 26.65 10.94
C ILE A 228 -14.21 26.35 9.54
N TRP A 229 -15.01 26.55 8.49
CA TRP A 229 -14.64 26.12 7.14
C TRP A 229 -13.64 27.06 6.44
N GLY A 230 -13.75 28.37 6.68
CA GLY A 230 -12.92 29.38 6.01
C GLY A 230 -11.59 29.67 6.74
N HIS A 231 -11.58 29.58 8.07
CA HIS A 231 -10.41 29.98 8.87
C HIS A 231 -9.75 28.83 9.60
N ALA A 232 -10.52 27.97 10.29
CA ALA A 232 -9.95 26.90 11.09
C ALA A 232 -9.48 25.72 10.22
N LEU A 233 -10.35 25.18 9.37
CA LEU A 233 -10.07 24.00 8.57
C LEU A 233 -8.87 24.19 7.66
N LYS A 234 -8.80 25.34 6.97
CA LYS A 234 -7.70 25.63 6.04
C LYS A 234 -6.32 25.48 6.68
N ASN A 235 -6.17 25.95 7.91
CA ASN A 235 -4.91 25.87 8.64
C ASN A 235 -4.70 24.50 9.31
N ALA A 236 -5.76 23.86 9.76
CA ALA A 236 -5.72 22.53 10.36
C ALA A 236 -5.38 21.44 9.34
N MET A 237 -5.69 21.65 8.04
CA MET A 237 -5.39 20.68 6.99
C MET A 237 -3.90 20.56 6.64
N ILE A 238 -3.05 21.51 7.00
CA ILE A 238 -1.62 21.45 6.67
C ILE A 238 -0.96 20.16 7.19
N PRO A 239 -1.00 19.84 8.50
CA PRO A 239 -0.44 18.58 8.98
C PRO A 239 -1.23 17.36 8.49
N VAL A 240 -2.55 17.49 8.26
CA VAL A 240 -3.39 16.38 7.81
C VAL A 240 -3.01 15.92 6.40
N ILE A 241 -2.79 16.85 5.45
CA ILE A 241 -2.39 16.51 4.07
C ILE A 241 -1.06 15.74 4.05
N THR A 242 -0.12 16.08 4.92
CA THR A 242 1.14 15.34 5.03
C THR A 242 0.91 13.88 5.40
N ILE A 243 0.07 13.65 6.41
CA ILE A 243 -0.24 12.28 6.85
C ILE A 243 -1.07 11.53 5.82
N VAL A 244 -1.97 12.19 5.09
CA VAL A 244 -2.71 11.58 3.96
C VAL A 244 -1.74 10.97 2.95
N GLY A 245 -0.66 11.68 2.62
CA GLY A 245 0.35 11.15 1.70
C GLY A 245 1.06 9.90 2.25
N LEU A 246 1.44 9.91 3.53
CA LEU A 246 2.07 8.74 4.18
C LEU A 246 1.11 7.55 4.27
N GLU A 247 -0.16 7.80 4.61
CA GLU A 247 -1.21 6.78 4.67
C GLU A 247 -1.46 6.14 3.30
N PHE A 248 -1.30 6.87 2.20
CA PHE A 248 -1.43 6.31 0.86
C PHE A 248 -0.40 5.20 0.60
N GLY A 249 0.86 5.40 1.01
CA GLY A 249 1.88 4.36 0.98
C GLY A 249 1.52 3.15 1.85
N GLY A 250 0.99 3.40 3.05
CA GLY A 250 0.50 2.36 3.96
C GLY A 250 -0.66 1.55 3.38
N LEU A 251 -1.61 2.21 2.70
CA LEU A 251 -2.73 1.54 2.02
C LEU A 251 -2.27 0.65 0.87
N LEU A 252 -1.25 1.06 0.09
CA LEU A 252 -0.66 0.21 -0.94
C LEU A 252 -0.10 -1.09 -0.36
N ALA A 253 0.61 -1.02 0.77
CA ALA A 253 1.11 -2.21 1.45
C ALA A 253 -0.04 -3.04 2.07
N GLY A 254 -1.02 -2.38 2.67
CA GLY A 254 -2.19 -3.02 3.29
C GLY A 254 -3.14 -3.66 2.29
N SER A 255 -3.13 -3.21 1.03
CA SER A 255 -3.99 -3.78 -0.02
C SER A 255 -3.74 -5.26 -0.27
N ILE A 256 -2.50 -5.75 -0.09
CA ILE A 256 -2.11 -7.15 -0.28
C ILE A 256 -3.05 -8.09 0.49
N VAL A 257 -3.25 -7.82 1.77
CA VAL A 257 -4.06 -8.68 2.64
C VAL A 257 -5.55 -8.60 2.27
N ILE A 258 -6.03 -7.39 1.96
CA ILE A 258 -7.43 -7.18 1.56
C ILE A 258 -7.73 -7.81 0.20
N GLU A 259 -6.79 -7.77 -0.74
CA GLU A 259 -6.93 -8.46 -2.04
C GLU A 259 -7.08 -9.98 -1.86
N VAL A 260 -6.34 -10.57 -0.93
CA VAL A 260 -6.48 -12.01 -0.62
C VAL A 260 -7.83 -12.31 0.02
N VAL A 261 -8.25 -11.52 1.02
CA VAL A 261 -9.54 -11.73 1.73
C VAL A 261 -10.74 -11.68 0.78
N PHE A 262 -10.72 -10.74 -0.17
CA PHE A 262 -11.82 -10.52 -1.11
C PHE A 262 -11.60 -11.18 -2.48
N ILE A 263 -10.57 -12.02 -2.63
CA ILE A 263 -10.21 -12.73 -3.89
C ILE A 263 -10.11 -11.72 -5.06
N ARG A 264 -9.54 -10.54 -4.78
CA ARG A 264 -9.34 -9.50 -5.77
C ARG A 264 -8.01 -9.72 -6.49
N GLN A 265 -8.06 -9.90 -7.80
CA GLN A 265 -6.88 -10.19 -8.61
C GLN A 265 -6.01 -8.95 -8.85
N GLY A 266 -5.41 -8.43 -7.79
CA GLY A 266 -4.43 -7.36 -7.82
C GLY A 266 -2.99 -7.89 -7.66
N LEU A 267 -2.04 -6.95 -7.54
CA LEU A 267 -0.61 -7.26 -7.38
C LEU A 267 -0.31 -8.03 -6.10
N GLY A 268 -0.99 -7.71 -5.00
CA GLY A 268 -0.83 -8.40 -3.72
C GLY A 268 -1.33 -9.83 -3.76
N PHE A 269 -2.48 -10.07 -4.40
CA PHE A 269 -3.00 -11.41 -4.61
C PHE A 269 -2.03 -12.26 -5.46
N GLN A 270 -1.48 -11.66 -6.54
CA GLN A 270 -0.47 -12.31 -7.38
C GLN A 270 0.82 -12.60 -6.61
N LEU A 271 1.25 -11.69 -5.72
CA LEU A 271 2.44 -11.88 -4.90
C LEU A 271 2.28 -13.09 -3.96
N ILE A 272 1.17 -13.21 -3.24
CA ILE A 272 0.92 -14.35 -2.34
C ILE A 272 0.86 -15.66 -3.13
N ASN A 273 0.20 -15.67 -4.28
CA ASN A 273 0.17 -16.83 -5.16
C ASN A 273 1.56 -17.21 -5.66
N ALA A 274 2.35 -16.24 -6.12
CA ALA A 274 3.72 -16.46 -6.61
C ALA A 274 4.64 -17.03 -5.50
N ILE A 275 4.53 -16.52 -4.28
CA ILE A 275 5.26 -17.07 -3.12
C ILE A 275 4.86 -18.51 -2.87
N SER A 276 3.57 -18.82 -2.89
CA SER A 276 3.04 -20.17 -2.61
C SER A 276 3.52 -21.22 -3.61
N VAL A 277 3.75 -20.81 -4.87
CA VAL A 277 4.24 -21.71 -5.93
C VAL A 277 5.73 -21.52 -6.23
N ARG A 278 6.43 -20.68 -5.48
CA ARG A 278 7.87 -20.38 -5.65
C ARG A 278 8.23 -19.85 -7.05
N ASP A 279 7.40 -18.97 -7.58
CA ASP A 279 7.68 -18.28 -8.83
C ASP A 279 8.66 -17.12 -8.57
N TYR A 280 9.96 -17.43 -8.59
CA TYR A 280 11.01 -16.49 -8.19
C TYR A 280 11.00 -15.18 -8.98
N PRO A 281 10.97 -15.18 -10.34
CA PRO A 281 10.94 -13.93 -11.09
C PRO A 281 9.71 -13.08 -10.77
N LEU A 282 8.53 -13.69 -10.64
CA LEU A 282 7.29 -12.96 -10.35
C LEU A 282 7.32 -12.37 -8.94
N VAL A 283 7.79 -13.10 -7.91
CA VAL A 283 7.94 -12.58 -6.55
C VAL A 283 8.91 -11.40 -6.54
N GLN A 284 10.08 -11.56 -7.16
CA GLN A 284 11.11 -10.52 -7.22
C GLN A 284 10.59 -9.26 -7.92
N GLY A 285 9.98 -9.41 -9.09
CA GLY A 285 9.42 -8.30 -9.86
C GLY A 285 8.33 -7.54 -9.08
N LEU A 286 7.40 -8.25 -8.43
CA LEU A 286 6.32 -7.64 -7.64
C LEU A 286 6.83 -6.92 -6.39
N VAL A 287 7.80 -7.48 -5.67
CA VAL A 287 8.37 -6.84 -4.47
C VAL A 287 9.21 -5.62 -4.85
N ILE A 288 10.00 -5.70 -5.93
CA ILE A 288 10.78 -4.55 -6.42
C ILE A 288 9.83 -3.43 -6.89
N LEU A 289 8.80 -3.77 -7.64
CA LEU A 289 7.77 -2.78 -8.03
C LEU A 289 7.16 -2.11 -6.81
N SER A 290 6.78 -2.89 -5.80
CA SER A 290 6.21 -2.36 -4.55
C SER A 290 7.18 -1.41 -3.85
N ALA A 291 8.47 -1.75 -3.80
CA ALA A 291 9.51 -0.91 -3.22
C ALA A 291 9.69 0.41 -4.01
N VAL A 292 9.71 0.34 -5.34
CA VAL A 292 9.82 1.50 -6.22
C VAL A 292 8.61 2.42 -6.07
N VAL A 293 7.39 1.86 -6.09
CA VAL A 293 6.14 2.62 -5.94
C VAL A 293 6.09 3.27 -4.55
N TYR A 294 6.37 2.52 -3.48
CA TYR A 294 6.40 3.06 -2.12
C TYR A 294 7.42 4.20 -1.97
N THR A 295 8.63 4.02 -2.49
CA THR A 295 9.68 5.04 -2.46
C THR A 295 9.27 6.28 -3.26
N THR A 296 8.66 6.09 -4.43
CA THR A 296 8.15 7.19 -5.27
C THR A 296 7.06 7.98 -4.54
N VAL A 297 6.10 7.29 -3.92
CA VAL A 297 5.05 7.94 -3.12
C VAL A 297 5.66 8.75 -1.98
N ASN A 298 6.61 8.20 -1.24
CA ASN A 298 7.28 8.93 -0.16
C ASN A 298 8.01 10.18 -0.66
N ILE A 299 8.70 10.10 -1.80
CA ILE A 299 9.35 11.27 -2.42
C ILE A 299 8.31 12.33 -2.80
N LEU A 300 7.18 11.92 -3.41
CA LEU A 300 6.09 12.84 -3.76
C LEU A 300 5.49 13.54 -2.52
N VAL A 301 5.33 12.79 -1.42
CA VAL A 301 4.87 13.33 -0.13
C VAL A 301 5.86 14.34 0.41
N ASP A 302 7.16 14.01 0.43
CA ASP A 302 8.21 14.90 0.90
C ASP A 302 8.28 16.20 0.09
N VAL A 303 8.14 16.10 -1.23
CA VAL A 303 8.10 17.28 -2.14
C VAL A 303 6.85 18.12 -1.85
N THR A 304 5.70 17.48 -1.69
CA THR A 304 4.43 18.17 -1.35
C THR A 304 4.54 18.89 -0.01
N TYR A 305 5.11 18.22 1.00
CA TYR A 305 5.34 18.79 2.31
C TYR A 305 6.25 20.04 2.25
N THR A 306 7.37 19.93 1.51
CA THR A 306 8.30 21.05 1.34
C THR A 306 7.67 22.25 0.59
N TYR A 307 6.64 21.99 -0.23
CA TYR A 307 5.87 23.03 -0.92
C TYR A 307 4.84 23.68 0.00
N LEU A 308 4.18 22.92 0.86
CA LEU A 308 3.12 23.38 1.77
C LEU A 308 3.69 24.13 3.00
N ASP A 309 4.83 23.70 3.55
CA ASP A 309 5.50 24.33 4.68
C ASP A 309 6.89 24.88 4.31
N PRO A 310 6.98 26.17 3.94
CA PRO A 310 8.25 26.79 3.57
C PRO A 310 9.26 26.89 4.73
N ARG A 311 8.89 26.66 5.98
CA ARG A 311 9.77 26.71 7.15
C ARG A 311 10.80 25.58 7.16
N VAL A 312 10.47 24.44 6.53
CA VAL A 312 11.38 23.29 6.39
C VAL A 312 12.59 23.61 5.50
N ARG A 313 12.47 24.61 4.61
CA ARG A 313 13.59 25.08 3.77
C ARG A 313 14.76 25.67 4.55
N LEU A 314 14.49 26.25 5.72
CA LEU A 314 15.49 26.97 6.49
C LEU A 314 16.36 26.04 7.36
N GLN A 315 15.86 24.85 7.73
CA GLN A 315 16.62 23.90 8.53
C GLN A 315 17.61 23.04 7.72
N GLY A 316 17.44 22.94 6.40
CA GLY A 316 18.34 22.22 5.50
C GLY A 316 19.57 23.01 5.02
N GLN A 317 19.73 24.28 5.40
CA GLN A 317 20.88 25.13 5.02
C GLN A 317 21.92 25.28 6.13
N SER A 318 21.71 24.67 7.31
CA SER A 318 22.61 24.80 8.46
C SER A 318 23.31 23.47 8.83
N GLY A 319 23.48 22.55 7.85
CA GLY A 319 24.25 21.31 8.04
C GLY A 319 25.19 21.04 6.87
#